data_2f9ff6120f589154bd957a066b9203f3
#
_entry.id   2f9ff6120f589154bd957a066b9203f3
#
_cell.length_a   1.000
_cell.length_b   1.000
_cell.length_c   1.000
_cell.angle_alpha   90.00
_cell.angle_beta   90.00
_cell.angle_gamma   90.00
#
_symmetry.space_group_name_H-M   'P 1'
#
loop_
_entity.id
_entity.type
_entity.pdbx_description
1 polymer ?
#
loop_
_entity_poly.entity_id
_entity_poly.type
_entity_poly.pdbx_seq_one_letter_code
_entity_poly.pdbx_strand_id
1 'polypeptide(L)'
;MRERKSKTRVVLKYLSGFFVFFLLVAFVITCCTMLFVSLLRDSLGIVLTDEILGTAAKLTFWNVVLLSLVFFVVDLIRRKLTVERPVKRITEAAEKIIRGDFSVRIPRPAHVGSDDAFGQVTDCFNRMAEELGSVETLRTDFIANVSHEMKTPLAVMQNYGTLLQAEDLSEEMRKEYAAGIAEAARRMADMMTNILKLNRLENQQIFPKATEFDLGEQLCESLLQFESVWEKEGIHIETEIAENVTVKADGELLALVWNNLLSNAFKFTPSGGTVSLTLTATARHAVVKVKDTGCGMTPEVGAHIFEKFYQGDTSRATRGNGLGLALVKRVVDILRGEISVESTPGAGSTFTVRIRRAPHEDA
;
A
#
# COMPACT_ATOMS: atom_id res chain seq x y z
N MET A 1 39.57 -6.91 -14.48
CA MET A 1 39.83 -8.34 -14.73
C MET A 1 38.56 -9.21 -14.77
N ARG A 2 37.53 -8.94 -13.96
CA ARG A 2 36.21 -9.65 -13.99
C ARG A 2 35.41 -9.47 -15.29
N GLU A 3 35.41 -8.28 -15.87
CA GLU A 3 34.64 -7.96 -17.10
C GLU A 3 35.16 -8.68 -18.36
N ARG A 4 36.49 -8.82 -18.45
CA ARG A 4 37.15 -9.53 -19.56
C ARG A 4 36.85 -11.04 -19.52
N LYS A 5 36.80 -11.65 -18.31
CA LYS A 5 36.39 -13.06 -18.12
C LYS A 5 34.94 -13.31 -18.44
N SER A 6 34.04 -12.32 -18.19
CA SER A 6 32.62 -12.40 -18.52
C SER A 6 32.40 -12.39 -20.04
N LYS A 7 33.05 -11.48 -20.77
CA LYS A 7 32.97 -11.41 -22.24
C LYS A 7 33.47 -12.68 -22.92
N THR A 8 34.59 -13.25 -22.41
CA THR A 8 35.12 -14.50 -22.96
C THR A 8 34.20 -15.70 -22.75
N ARG A 9 33.54 -15.83 -21.59
CA ARG A 9 32.55 -16.89 -21.34
C ARG A 9 31.32 -16.76 -22.24
N VAL A 10 30.84 -15.55 -22.49
CA VAL A 10 29.73 -15.29 -23.38
C VAL A 10 30.07 -15.70 -24.80
N VAL A 11 31.21 -15.28 -25.33
CA VAL A 11 31.73 -15.68 -26.67
C VAL A 11 31.88 -17.20 -26.79
N LEU A 12 32.43 -17.86 -25.77
CA LEU A 12 32.58 -19.32 -25.77
C LEU A 12 31.23 -20.06 -25.81
N LYS A 13 30.22 -19.54 -25.11
CA LYS A 13 28.86 -20.09 -25.12
C LYS A 13 28.18 -19.92 -26.50
N TYR A 14 28.41 -18.81 -27.17
CA TYR A 14 27.91 -18.60 -28.54
C TYR A 14 28.60 -19.55 -29.54
N LEU A 15 29.90 -19.70 -29.43
CA LEU A 15 30.66 -20.62 -30.28
C LEU A 15 30.25 -22.08 -30.07
N SER A 16 30.04 -22.50 -28.82
CA SER A 16 29.59 -23.88 -28.55
C SER A 16 28.17 -24.13 -29.09
N GLY A 17 27.25 -23.18 -28.95
CA GLY A 17 25.91 -23.30 -29.53
C GLY A 17 25.90 -23.37 -31.07
N PHE A 18 26.71 -22.53 -31.72
CA PHE A 18 26.92 -22.59 -33.16
C PHE A 18 27.46 -23.92 -33.60
N PHE A 19 28.51 -24.44 -32.91
CA PHE A 19 29.15 -25.71 -33.25
C PHE A 19 28.19 -26.90 -33.16
N VAL A 20 27.40 -26.98 -32.11
CA VAL A 20 26.34 -28.03 -31.94
C VAL A 20 25.34 -27.95 -33.08
N PHE A 21 24.85 -26.75 -33.41
CA PHE A 21 23.92 -26.57 -34.50
C PHE A 21 24.49 -26.91 -35.85
N PHE A 22 25.74 -26.49 -36.13
CA PHE A 22 26.48 -26.82 -37.32
C PHE A 22 26.62 -28.35 -37.53
N LEU A 23 26.97 -29.09 -36.47
CA LEU A 23 27.05 -30.55 -36.49
C LEU A 23 25.68 -31.20 -36.77
N LEU A 24 24.62 -30.69 -36.20
CA LEU A 24 23.24 -31.19 -36.44
C LEU A 24 22.83 -30.97 -37.90
N VAL A 25 23.01 -29.77 -38.43
CA VAL A 25 22.72 -29.43 -39.83
C VAL A 25 23.57 -30.26 -40.79
N ALA A 26 24.85 -30.38 -40.47
CA ALA A 26 25.79 -31.22 -41.28
C ALA A 26 25.31 -32.68 -41.34
N PHE A 27 24.91 -33.25 -40.19
CA PHE A 27 24.41 -34.61 -40.09
C PHE A 27 23.13 -34.79 -40.93
N VAL A 28 22.15 -33.92 -40.74
CA VAL A 28 20.86 -33.99 -41.45
C VAL A 28 21.05 -33.87 -42.96
N ILE A 29 21.82 -32.89 -43.45
CA ILE A 29 22.06 -32.69 -44.87
C ILE A 29 22.86 -33.85 -45.45
N THR A 30 23.87 -34.37 -44.73
CA THR A 30 24.62 -35.55 -45.21
C THR A 30 23.74 -36.78 -45.32
N CYS A 31 22.87 -37.04 -44.35
CA CYS A 31 21.92 -38.15 -44.43
C CYS A 31 20.93 -37.95 -45.58
N CYS A 32 20.40 -36.79 -45.80
CA CYS A 32 19.49 -36.50 -46.96
C CYS A 32 20.19 -36.67 -48.27
N THR A 33 21.44 -36.20 -48.44
CA THR A 33 22.19 -36.39 -49.67
C THR A 33 22.58 -37.84 -49.90
N MET A 34 22.96 -38.59 -48.87
CA MET A 34 23.18 -40.04 -49.01
C MET A 34 21.93 -40.80 -49.44
N LEU A 35 20.78 -40.51 -48.82
CA LEU A 35 19.49 -41.07 -49.22
C LEU A 35 19.13 -40.74 -50.64
N PHE A 36 19.30 -39.49 -51.06
CA PHE A 36 19.03 -39.06 -52.44
C PHE A 36 19.94 -39.73 -53.46
N VAL A 37 21.22 -39.87 -53.18
CA VAL A 37 22.21 -40.57 -54.02
C VAL A 37 21.84 -42.09 -54.11
N SER A 38 21.47 -42.73 -53.03
CA SER A 38 21.03 -44.13 -53.01
C SER A 38 19.77 -44.31 -53.86
N LEU A 39 18.81 -43.42 -53.74
CA LEU A 39 17.52 -43.48 -54.49
C LEU A 39 17.74 -43.31 -56.00
N LEU A 40 18.66 -42.38 -56.39
CA LEU A 40 19.03 -42.21 -57.81
C LEU A 40 19.72 -43.43 -58.36
N ARG A 41 20.61 -44.05 -57.62
CA ARG A 41 21.30 -45.28 -58.04
C ARG A 41 20.32 -46.47 -58.18
N ASP A 42 19.46 -46.65 -57.21
CA ASP A 42 18.56 -47.82 -57.15
C ASP A 42 17.35 -47.71 -58.09
N SER A 43 16.80 -46.47 -58.28
CA SER A 43 15.60 -46.25 -59.12
C SER A 43 15.92 -45.92 -60.57
N LEU A 44 17.02 -45.26 -60.87
CA LEU A 44 17.33 -44.80 -62.26
C LEU A 44 18.49 -45.53 -62.88
N GLY A 45 19.19 -46.43 -62.17
CA GLY A 45 20.34 -47.21 -62.66
C GLY A 45 21.52 -46.29 -63.06
N ILE A 46 21.62 -45.06 -62.53
CA ILE A 46 22.66 -44.12 -62.86
C ILE A 46 23.97 -44.51 -62.19
N VAL A 47 24.99 -44.80 -62.93
CA VAL A 47 26.34 -45.01 -62.41
C VAL A 47 26.98 -43.63 -62.15
N LEU A 48 27.10 -43.24 -60.88
CA LEU A 48 27.76 -41.98 -60.50
C LEU A 48 29.28 -42.14 -60.56
N THR A 49 29.93 -41.32 -61.35
CA THR A 49 31.41 -41.28 -61.41
C THR A 49 31.95 -40.55 -60.16
N ASP A 50 33.19 -40.89 -59.77
CA ASP A 50 33.89 -40.28 -58.61
C ASP A 50 33.95 -38.74 -58.70
N GLU A 51 34.00 -38.18 -59.91
CA GLU A 51 34.01 -36.73 -60.14
C GLU A 51 32.65 -36.06 -59.79
N ILE A 52 31.56 -36.73 -60.14
CA ILE A 52 30.20 -36.27 -59.81
C ILE A 52 30.00 -36.34 -58.27
N LEU A 53 30.45 -37.41 -57.64
CA LEU A 53 30.37 -37.61 -56.20
C LEU A 53 31.19 -36.54 -55.46
N GLY A 54 32.40 -36.24 -55.92
CA GLY A 54 33.26 -35.20 -55.37
C GLY A 54 32.66 -33.80 -55.50
N THR A 55 32.01 -33.52 -56.61
CA THR A 55 31.33 -32.24 -56.84
C THR A 55 30.10 -32.10 -55.94
N ALA A 56 29.30 -33.16 -55.82
CA ALA A 56 28.15 -33.21 -54.90
C ALA A 56 28.59 -33.02 -53.44
N ALA A 57 29.68 -33.63 -53.02
CA ALA A 57 30.24 -33.47 -51.65
C ALA A 57 30.70 -32.04 -51.39
N LYS A 58 31.36 -31.39 -52.31
CA LYS A 58 31.78 -29.97 -52.23
C LYS A 58 30.55 -29.05 -52.12
N LEU A 59 29.52 -29.27 -52.95
CA LEU A 59 28.29 -28.48 -52.95
C LEU A 59 27.54 -28.64 -51.64
N THR A 60 27.46 -29.86 -51.14
CA THR A 60 26.84 -30.18 -49.85
C THR A 60 27.58 -29.48 -48.71
N PHE A 61 28.90 -29.51 -48.70
CA PHE A 61 29.71 -28.82 -47.67
C PHE A 61 29.43 -27.32 -47.68
N TRP A 62 29.46 -26.65 -48.83
CA TRP A 62 29.15 -25.22 -48.92
C TRP A 62 27.73 -24.88 -48.54
N ASN A 63 26.75 -25.72 -48.86
CA ASN A 63 25.36 -25.57 -48.41
C ASN A 63 25.23 -25.64 -46.86
N VAL A 64 25.91 -26.61 -46.24
CA VAL A 64 25.95 -26.72 -44.79
C VAL A 64 26.54 -25.47 -44.13
N VAL A 65 27.65 -24.97 -44.68
CA VAL A 65 28.30 -23.76 -44.19
C VAL A 65 27.38 -22.54 -44.32
N LEU A 66 26.78 -22.37 -45.47
CA LEU A 66 25.87 -21.24 -45.76
C LEU A 66 24.62 -21.27 -44.85
N LEU A 67 23.94 -22.39 -44.76
CA LEU A 67 22.76 -22.56 -43.92
C LEU A 67 23.07 -22.33 -42.43
N SER A 68 24.21 -22.88 -41.97
CA SER A 68 24.63 -22.67 -40.56
C SER A 68 24.96 -21.20 -40.27
N LEU A 69 25.57 -20.48 -41.22
CA LEU A 69 25.87 -19.05 -41.08
C LEU A 69 24.58 -18.21 -41.04
N VAL A 70 23.67 -18.48 -41.94
CA VAL A 70 22.34 -17.78 -42.00
C VAL A 70 21.59 -17.98 -40.66
N PHE A 71 21.49 -19.22 -40.21
CA PHE A 71 20.80 -19.52 -38.97
C PHE A 71 21.47 -18.87 -37.75
N PHE A 72 22.80 -18.86 -37.72
CA PHE A 72 23.55 -18.18 -36.64
C PHE A 72 23.24 -16.67 -36.62
N VAL A 73 23.21 -16.01 -37.77
CA VAL A 73 22.86 -14.59 -37.86
C VAL A 73 21.41 -14.35 -37.39
N VAL A 74 20.48 -15.19 -37.83
CA VAL A 74 19.06 -15.12 -37.43
C VAL A 74 18.93 -15.33 -35.91
N ASP A 75 19.64 -16.31 -35.32
CA ASP A 75 19.59 -16.56 -33.86
C ASP A 75 20.19 -15.39 -33.06
N LEU A 76 21.28 -14.80 -33.52
CA LEU A 76 21.85 -13.58 -32.92
C LEU A 76 20.86 -12.41 -32.92
N ILE A 77 20.19 -12.17 -34.04
CA ILE A 77 19.20 -11.10 -34.16
C ILE A 77 18.00 -11.41 -33.25
N ARG A 78 17.48 -12.62 -33.32
CA ARG A 78 16.36 -13.07 -32.48
C ARG A 78 16.69 -12.86 -31.01
N ARG A 79 17.81 -13.37 -30.54
CA ARG A 79 18.23 -13.27 -29.13
C ARG A 79 18.39 -11.82 -28.67
N LYS A 80 18.96 -10.96 -29.53
CA LYS A 80 19.11 -9.54 -29.24
C LYS A 80 17.76 -8.85 -29.09
N LEU A 81 16.78 -9.20 -29.93
CA LEU A 81 15.44 -8.59 -29.92
C LEU A 81 14.54 -9.14 -28.82
N THR A 82 14.55 -10.48 -28.61
CA THR A 82 13.60 -11.14 -27.70
C THR A 82 14.10 -11.27 -26.27
N VAL A 83 15.42 -11.18 -26.01
CA VAL A 83 15.95 -11.38 -24.65
C VAL A 83 16.79 -10.18 -24.19
N GLU A 84 17.83 -9.79 -24.94
CA GLU A 84 18.79 -8.80 -24.43
C GLU A 84 18.16 -7.40 -24.29
N ARG A 85 17.37 -6.95 -25.27
CA ARG A 85 16.70 -5.65 -25.20
C ARG A 85 15.65 -5.55 -24.10
N PRO A 86 14.72 -6.51 -23.93
CA PRO A 86 13.78 -6.50 -22.80
C PRO A 86 14.47 -6.51 -21.44
N VAL A 87 15.45 -7.39 -21.26
CA VAL A 87 16.20 -7.46 -19.99
C VAL A 87 16.90 -6.13 -19.70
N LYS A 88 17.55 -5.50 -20.69
CA LYS A 88 18.21 -4.20 -20.51
C LYS A 88 17.20 -3.12 -20.11
N ARG A 89 16.02 -3.07 -20.74
CA ARG A 89 14.96 -2.10 -20.40
C ARG A 89 14.46 -2.29 -18.97
N ILE A 90 14.24 -3.53 -18.53
CA ILE A 90 13.83 -3.83 -17.16
C ILE A 90 14.91 -3.40 -16.18
N THR A 91 16.18 -3.67 -16.47
CA THR A 91 17.30 -3.27 -15.61
C THR A 91 17.43 -1.74 -15.49
N GLU A 92 17.34 -1.02 -16.61
CA GLU A 92 17.39 0.44 -16.62
C GLU A 92 16.21 1.07 -15.87
N ALA A 93 15.01 0.48 -16.01
CA ALA A 93 13.83 0.93 -15.28
C ALA A 93 13.96 0.64 -13.77
N ALA A 94 14.49 -0.53 -13.38
CA ALA A 94 14.76 -0.86 -11.99
C ALA A 94 15.79 0.07 -11.35
N GLU A 95 16.85 0.45 -12.07
CA GLU A 95 17.80 1.45 -11.58
C GLU A 95 17.19 2.82 -11.32
N LYS A 96 16.21 3.23 -12.13
CA LYS A 96 15.47 4.48 -11.91
C LYS A 96 14.60 4.41 -10.67
N ILE A 97 13.89 3.28 -10.46
CA ILE A 97 13.11 3.05 -9.23
C ILE A 97 14.01 3.10 -7.99
N ILE A 98 15.18 2.47 -8.02
CA ILE A 98 16.16 2.51 -6.92
C ILE A 98 16.59 3.96 -6.59
N ARG A 99 16.60 4.84 -7.58
CA ARG A 99 16.89 6.28 -7.40
C ARG A 99 15.67 7.11 -6.99
N GLY A 100 14.50 6.48 -6.78
CA GLY A 100 13.27 7.15 -6.34
C GLY A 100 12.37 7.65 -7.47
N ASP A 101 12.65 7.31 -8.73
CA ASP A 101 11.77 7.65 -9.85
C ASP A 101 10.74 6.51 -10.08
N PHE A 102 9.61 6.60 -9.41
CA PHE A 102 8.51 5.63 -9.50
C PHE A 102 7.56 5.90 -10.68
N SER A 103 7.77 6.99 -11.44
CA SER A 103 6.96 7.33 -12.60
C SER A 103 7.30 6.48 -13.83
N VAL A 104 8.42 5.77 -13.78
CA VAL A 104 8.92 4.93 -14.87
C VAL A 104 7.95 3.80 -15.18
N ARG A 105 7.62 3.66 -16.48
CA ARG A 105 6.84 2.53 -16.99
C ARG A 105 7.57 1.88 -18.16
N ILE A 106 7.52 0.56 -18.20
CA ILE A 106 8.07 -0.22 -19.32
C ILE A 106 6.95 -0.45 -20.33
N PRO A 107 7.11 0.01 -21.59
CA PRO A 107 6.09 -0.22 -22.60
C PRO A 107 6.03 -1.70 -22.96
N ARG A 108 4.82 -2.23 -23.14
CA ARG A 108 4.61 -3.59 -23.66
C ARG A 108 5.18 -3.71 -25.08
N PRO A 109 5.88 -4.80 -25.40
CA PRO A 109 6.32 -5.07 -26.77
C PRO A 109 5.09 -5.22 -27.68
N ALA A 110 5.04 -4.48 -28.79
CA ALA A 110 3.87 -4.41 -29.68
C ALA A 110 3.54 -5.73 -30.44
N HIS A 111 4.39 -6.74 -30.38
CA HIS A 111 4.30 -7.94 -31.23
C HIS A 111 4.26 -9.28 -30.47
N VAL A 112 4.01 -9.26 -29.18
CA VAL A 112 4.00 -10.48 -28.37
C VAL A 112 2.60 -10.67 -27.79
N GLY A 113 2.00 -11.84 -28.02
CA GLY A 113 0.67 -12.16 -27.51
C GLY A 113 0.61 -12.08 -25.96
N SER A 114 -0.60 -12.03 -25.42
CA SER A 114 -0.87 -11.83 -23.98
C SER A 114 -0.24 -12.89 -23.05
N ASP A 115 0.37 -13.93 -23.58
CA ASP A 115 0.93 -15.08 -22.87
C ASP A 115 2.47 -15.10 -22.79
N ASP A 116 3.14 -14.02 -23.23
CA ASP A 116 4.60 -13.95 -23.18
C ASP A 116 5.11 -13.67 -21.75
N ALA A 117 6.04 -14.49 -21.30
CA ALA A 117 6.69 -14.37 -19.98
C ALA A 117 7.27 -12.98 -19.71
N PHE A 118 7.83 -12.30 -20.73
CA PHE A 118 8.34 -10.93 -20.59
C PHE A 118 7.22 -9.91 -20.47
N GLY A 119 6.06 -10.12 -21.10
CA GLY A 119 4.88 -9.31 -20.92
C GLY A 119 4.37 -9.35 -19.47
N GLN A 120 4.26 -10.55 -18.90
CA GLN A 120 3.88 -10.75 -17.49
C GLN A 120 4.86 -10.09 -16.52
N VAL A 121 6.17 -10.24 -16.75
CA VAL A 121 7.20 -9.56 -15.94
C VAL A 121 7.09 -8.04 -16.04
N THR A 122 6.84 -7.51 -17.24
CA THR A 122 6.64 -6.07 -17.46
C THR A 122 5.42 -5.54 -16.73
N ASP A 123 4.30 -6.25 -16.74
CA ASP A 123 3.08 -5.87 -16.03
C ASP A 123 3.27 -5.91 -14.52
N CYS A 124 3.91 -6.97 -14.02
CA CYS A 124 4.26 -7.09 -12.61
C CYS A 124 5.17 -5.92 -12.17
N PHE A 125 6.17 -5.60 -12.98
CA PHE A 125 7.09 -4.48 -12.72
C PHE A 125 6.35 -3.14 -12.70
N ASN A 126 5.49 -2.88 -13.69
CA ASN A 126 4.74 -1.63 -13.76
C ASN A 126 3.76 -1.47 -12.58
N ARG A 127 3.10 -2.56 -12.15
CA ARG A 127 2.26 -2.56 -10.96
C ARG A 127 3.06 -2.30 -9.68
N MET A 128 4.23 -2.94 -9.54
CA MET A 128 5.12 -2.69 -8.41
C MET A 128 5.60 -1.23 -8.37
N ALA A 129 5.94 -0.64 -9.52
CA ALA A 129 6.33 0.76 -9.63
C ALA A 129 5.18 1.71 -9.22
N GLU A 130 3.95 1.37 -9.57
CA GLU A 130 2.74 2.13 -9.20
C GLU A 130 2.49 2.07 -7.69
N GLU A 131 2.53 0.88 -7.10
CA GLU A 131 2.36 0.69 -5.65
C GLU A 131 3.45 1.43 -4.85
N LEU A 132 4.71 1.32 -5.27
CA LEU A 132 5.81 2.05 -4.63
C LEU A 132 5.64 3.57 -4.75
N GLY A 133 5.20 4.05 -5.90
CA GLY A 133 4.91 5.47 -6.12
C GLY A 133 3.79 5.98 -5.22
N SER A 134 2.72 5.20 -5.08
CA SER A 134 1.60 5.52 -4.18
C SER A 134 2.07 5.59 -2.72
N VAL A 135 2.87 4.63 -2.27
CA VAL A 135 3.43 4.62 -0.90
C VAL A 135 4.31 5.83 -0.64
N GLU A 136 5.18 6.21 -1.59
CA GLU A 136 6.08 7.37 -1.42
C GLU A 136 5.31 8.70 -1.45
N THR A 137 4.27 8.81 -2.28
CA THR A 137 3.38 9.98 -2.28
C THR A 137 2.69 10.12 -0.92
N LEU A 138 2.06 9.04 -0.42
CA LEU A 138 1.42 9.03 0.90
C LEU A 138 2.40 9.36 2.02
N ARG A 139 3.64 8.89 1.94
CA ARG A 139 4.69 9.20 2.91
C ARG A 139 5.08 10.69 2.88
N THR A 140 5.23 11.25 1.68
CA THR A 140 5.60 12.66 1.50
C THR A 140 4.49 13.58 1.98
N ASP A 141 3.23 13.27 1.63
CA ASP A 141 2.05 14.01 2.09
C ASP A 141 1.90 13.92 3.62
N PHE A 142 2.17 12.74 4.20
CA PHE A 142 2.18 12.57 5.66
C PHE A 142 3.20 13.50 6.32
N ILE A 143 4.45 13.54 5.85
CA ILE A 143 5.50 14.40 6.40
C ILE A 143 5.15 15.89 6.23
N ALA A 144 4.63 16.28 5.08
CA ALA A 144 4.19 17.64 4.80
C ALA A 144 3.06 18.07 5.75
N ASN A 145 2.05 17.23 5.92
CA ASN A 145 0.93 17.49 6.82
C ASN A 145 1.35 17.56 8.30
N VAL A 146 2.22 16.64 8.76
CA VAL A 146 2.83 16.71 10.11
C VAL A 146 3.52 18.05 10.32
N SER A 147 4.36 18.44 9.35
CA SER A 147 5.11 19.69 9.44
C SER A 147 4.19 20.90 9.51
N HIS A 148 3.11 20.92 8.72
CA HIS A 148 2.13 21.99 8.71
C HIS A 148 1.35 22.08 10.02
N GLU A 149 0.85 20.95 10.52
CA GLU A 149 0.09 20.86 11.76
C GLU A 149 0.93 21.18 13.01
N MET A 150 2.25 20.93 12.97
CA MET A 150 3.19 21.33 14.04
C MET A 150 3.52 22.82 13.99
N LYS A 151 3.61 23.42 12.81
CA LYS A 151 3.97 24.83 12.65
C LYS A 151 2.91 25.78 13.25
N THR A 152 1.64 25.43 13.16
CA THR A 152 0.53 26.24 13.65
C THR A 152 0.58 26.44 15.17
N PRO A 153 0.57 25.39 16.03
CA PRO A 153 0.66 25.57 17.48
C PRO A 153 1.99 26.22 17.90
N LEU A 154 3.09 25.93 17.22
CA LEU A 154 4.38 26.54 17.49
C LEU A 154 4.33 28.07 17.25
N ALA A 155 3.72 28.53 16.16
CA ALA A 155 3.53 29.94 15.88
C ALA A 155 2.64 30.63 16.94
N VAL A 156 1.59 29.95 17.43
CA VAL A 156 0.75 30.45 18.52
C VAL A 156 1.56 30.61 19.79
N MET A 157 2.35 29.61 20.18
CA MET A 157 3.23 29.69 21.35
C MET A 157 4.25 30.82 21.24
N GLN A 158 4.89 30.98 20.07
CA GLN A 158 5.85 32.06 19.82
C GLN A 158 5.19 33.43 19.92
N ASN A 159 4.00 33.60 19.33
CA ASN A 159 3.27 34.88 19.34
C ASN A 159 2.88 35.26 20.78
N TYR A 160 2.23 34.38 21.51
CA TYR A 160 1.87 34.62 22.91
C TYR A 160 3.10 34.85 23.80
N GLY A 161 4.19 34.07 23.57
CA GLY A 161 5.45 34.26 24.27
C GLY A 161 6.08 35.64 24.04
N THR A 162 5.95 36.19 22.81
CA THR A 162 6.39 37.53 22.47
C THR A 162 5.49 38.59 23.15
N LEU A 163 4.17 38.38 23.13
CA LEU A 163 3.22 39.30 23.76
C LEU A 163 3.41 39.34 25.29
N LEU A 164 3.76 38.21 25.92
CA LEU A 164 4.06 38.16 27.37
C LEU A 164 5.28 38.99 27.80
N GLN A 165 6.14 39.40 26.86
CA GLN A 165 7.32 40.22 27.13
C GLN A 165 7.01 41.74 27.20
N ALA A 166 5.77 42.15 26.90
CA ALA A 166 5.36 43.55 27.03
C ALA A 166 5.28 43.96 28.50
N GLU A 167 5.77 45.20 28.81
CA GLU A 167 5.87 45.69 30.18
C GLU A 167 4.51 46.07 30.80
N ASP A 168 3.56 46.54 29.98
CA ASP A 168 2.24 47.05 30.41
C ASP A 168 1.08 46.05 30.25
N LEU A 169 1.29 44.76 30.52
CA LEU A 169 0.25 43.72 30.42
C LEU A 169 -0.61 43.68 31.69
N SER A 170 -1.95 43.67 31.48
CA SER A 170 -2.86 43.34 32.58
C SER A 170 -2.70 41.91 33.07
N GLU A 171 -3.07 41.63 34.34
CA GLU A 171 -3.01 40.28 34.90
C GLU A 171 -3.91 39.31 34.14
N GLU A 172 -5.07 39.76 33.62
CA GLU A 172 -6.01 39.00 32.83
C GLU A 172 -5.36 38.59 31.50
N MET A 173 -4.76 39.51 30.76
CA MET A 173 -4.06 39.23 29.50
C MET A 173 -2.87 38.31 29.69
N ARG A 174 -2.15 38.47 30.82
CA ARG A 174 -1.02 37.57 31.16
C ARG A 174 -1.49 36.12 31.36
N LYS A 175 -2.61 35.94 32.07
CA LYS A 175 -3.23 34.63 32.27
C LYS A 175 -3.77 34.03 30.97
N GLU A 176 -4.40 34.85 30.12
CA GLU A 176 -4.91 34.42 28.83
C GLU A 176 -3.79 33.93 27.90
N TYR A 177 -2.70 34.69 27.78
CA TYR A 177 -1.56 34.30 26.95
C TYR A 177 -0.85 33.05 27.48
N ALA A 178 -0.67 32.95 28.78
CA ALA A 178 -0.11 31.76 29.42
C ALA A 178 -0.99 30.53 29.19
N ALA A 179 -2.31 30.67 29.32
CA ALA A 179 -3.27 29.60 29.03
C ALA A 179 -3.22 29.18 27.55
N GLY A 180 -3.11 30.16 26.61
CA GLY A 180 -2.96 29.89 25.17
C GLY A 180 -1.68 29.12 24.83
N ILE A 181 -0.56 29.43 25.48
CA ILE A 181 0.69 28.67 25.33
C ILE A 181 0.52 27.24 25.84
N ALA A 182 -0.06 27.07 27.04
CA ALA A 182 -0.27 25.75 27.64
C ALA A 182 -1.19 24.88 26.78
N GLU A 183 -2.25 25.45 26.22
CA GLU A 183 -3.18 24.75 25.32
C GLU A 183 -2.50 24.36 24.02
N ALA A 184 -1.72 25.24 23.38
CA ALA A 184 -0.98 24.94 22.16
C ALA A 184 0.07 23.84 22.40
N ALA A 185 0.76 23.86 23.53
CA ALA A 185 1.72 22.82 23.94
C ALA A 185 1.03 21.45 24.14
N ARG A 186 -0.15 21.43 24.78
CA ARG A 186 -0.94 20.22 24.98
C ARG A 186 -1.37 19.62 23.63
N ARG A 187 -1.93 20.43 22.73
CA ARG A 187 -2.32 19.99 21.38
C ARG A 187 -1.14 19.38 20.61
N MET A 188 0.04 19.96 20.72
CA MET A 188 1.25 19.43 20.09
C MET A 188 1.66 18.08 20.71
N ALA A 189 1.60 17.93 22.03
CA ALA A 189 1.89 16.66 22.71
C ALA A 189 0.92 15.54 22.33
N ASP A 190 -0.39 15.86 22.24
CA ASP A 190 -1.42 14.92 21.82
C ASP A 190 -1.22 14.48 20.36
N MET A 191 -0.87 15.41 19.49
CA MET A 191 -0.56 15.10 18.09
C MET A 191 0.66 14.18 17.98
N MET A 192 1.76 14.46 18.68
CA MET A 192 2.95 13.61 18.69
C MET A 192 2.62 12.21 19.21
N THR A 193 1.81 12.10 20.27
CA THR A 193 1.36 10.83 20.82
C THR A 193 0.56 10.02 19.80
N ASN A 194 -0.36 10.67 19.07
CA ASN A 194 -1.17 10.01 18.05
C ASN A 194 -0.32 9.58 16.84
N ILE A 195 0.65 10.38 16.43
CA ILE A 195 1.61 10.01 15.37
C ILE A 195 2.41 8.76 15.79
N LEU A 196 2.93 8.73 17.01
CA LEU A 196 3.69 7.57 17.52
C LEU A 196 2.82 6.31 17.61
N LYS A 197 1.57 6.43 18.09
CA LYS A 197 0.61 5.32 18.14
C LYS A 197 0.32 4.81 16.72
N LEU A 198 0.03 5.70 15.78
CA LEU A 198 -0.26 5.35 14.39
C LEU A 198 0.95 4.64 13.74
N ASN A 199 2.16 5.18 13.91
CA ASN A 199 3.39 4.60 13.37
C ASN A 199 3.62 3.17 13.92
N ARG A 200 3.43 2.96 15.22
CA ARG A 200 3.56 1.61 15.84
C ARG A 200 2.54 0.63 15.28
N LEU A 201 1.29 1.07 15.07
CA LEU A 201 0.21 0.26 14.50
C LEU A 201 0.45 -0.06 13.01
N GLU A 202 1.03 0.86 12.24
CA GLU A 202 1.33 0.65 10.81
C GLU A 202 2.50 -0.31 10.58
N ASN A 203 3.55 -0.19 11.38
CA ASN A 203 4.76 -1.02 11.24
C ASN A 203 4.61 -2.43 11.85
N GLN A 204 3.41 -2.87 12.16
CA GLN A 204 3.14 -4.18 12.77
C GLN A 204 3.98 -4.48 14.02
N GLN A 205 4.42 -3.43 14.73
CA GLN A 205 5.19 -3.58 15.97
C GLN A 205 4.29 -3.88 17.18
N ILE A 206 2.97 -3.84 16.99
CA ILE A 206 1.97 -4.19 17.99
C ILE A 206 1.38 -5.54 17.60
N PHE A 207 1.66 -6.54 18.41
CA PHE A 207 0.95 -7.81 18.38
C PHE A 207 -0.20 -7.71 19.38
N PRO A 208 -1.49 -7.68 18.92
CA PRO A 208 -2.62 -7.53 19.81
C PRO A 208 -2.61 -8.62 20.89
N LYS A 209 -2.69 -8.22 22.15
CA LYS A 209 -2.84 -9.15 23.28
C LYS A 209 -4.33 -9.43 23.48
N ALA A 210 -4.85 -10.41 22.75
CA ALA A 210 -6.24 -10.77 22.84
C ALA A 210 -6.56 -11.41 24.18
N THR A 211 -7.31 -10.71 25.01
CA THR A 211 -7.90 -11.19 26.26
C THR A 211 -9.42 -11.18 26.15
N GLU A 212 -10.07 -11.99 26.95
CA GLU A 212 -11.54 -11.97 27.04
C GLU A 212 -11.98 -10.99 28.13
N PHE A 213 -12.92 -10.10 27.79
CA PHE A 213 -13.45 -9.10 28.72
C PHE A 213 -14.88 -8.69 28.32
N ASP A 214 -15.61 -8.08 29.27
CA ASP A 214 -16.92 -7.52 29.02
C ASP A 214 -16.79 -6.17 28.28
N LEU A 215 -17.39 -6.11 27.08
CA LEU A 215 -17.34 -4.92 26.26
C LEU A 215 -18.23 -3.80 26.80
N GLY A 216 -19.35 -4.16 27.44
CA GLY A 216 -20.27 -3.19 28.04
C GLY A 216 -19.60 -2.42 29.17
N GLU A 217 -18.87 -3.10 30.05
CA GLU A 217 -18.10 -2.48 31.12
C GLU A 217 -17.05 -1.50 30.57
N GLN A 218 -16.27 -1.93 29.57
CA GLN A 218 -15.27 -1.04 28.94
C GLN A 218 -15.89 0.19 28.28
N LEU A 219 -17.06 0.05 27.63
CA LEU A 219 -17.76 1.17 27.02
C LEU A 219 -18.27 2.18 28.07
N CYS A 220 -18.80 1.68 29.19
CA CYS A 220 -19.19 2.53 30.32
C CYS A 220 -17.99 3.28 30.91
N GLU A 221 -16.87 2.61 31.16
CA GLU A 221 -15.64 3.25 31.64
C GLU A 221 -15.14 4.33 30.67
N SER A 222 -15.16 4.05 29.36
CA SER A 222 -14.75 5.01 28.33
C SER A 222 -15.69 6.21 28.27
N LEU A 223 -16.99 6.02 28.44
CA LEU A 223 -17.98 7.10 28.46
C LEU A 223 -17.78 8.01 29.68
N LEU A 224 -17.62 7.43 30.88
CA LEU A 224 -17.43 8.16 32.13
C LEU A 224 -16.22 9.10 32.16
N GLN A 225 -15.20 8.83 31.34
CA GLN A 225 -14.07 9.76 31.18
C GLN A 225 -14.48 11.15 30.64
N PHE A 226 -15.64 11.28 30.05
CA PHE A 226 -16.15 12.53 29.49
C PHE A 226 -17.22 13.19 30.37
N GLU A 227 -17.44 12.71 31.63
CA GLU A 227 -18.48 13.22 32.55
C GLU A 227 -18.42 14.75 32.71
N SER A 228 -17.25 15.28 33.00
CA SER A 228 -17.05 16.72 33.15
C SER A 228 -17.39 17.54 31.89
N VAL A 229 -17.26 16.91 30.71
CA VAL A 229 -17.56 17.57 29.42
C VAL A 229 -19.07 17.66 29.20
N TRP A 230 -19.79 16.53 29.35
CA TRP A 230 -21.23 16.58 29.10
C TRP A 230 -21.99 17.37 30.17
N GLU A 231 -21.55 17.34 31.44
CA GLU A 231 -22.13 18.18 32.49
C GLU A 231 -21.95 19.67 32.20
N LYS A 232 -20.73 20.08 31.83
CA LYS A 232 -20.43 21.47 31.53
C LYS A 232 -21.19 22.01 30.32
N GLU A 233 -21.29 21.20 29.25
CA GLU A 233 -21.94 21.57 27.99
C GLU A 233 -23.47 21.25 28.01
N GLY A 234 -23.98 20.61 29.04
CA GLY A 234 -25.38 20.23 29.15
C GLY A 234 -25.81 19.22 28.08
N ILE A 235 -24.89 18.33 27.64
CA ILE A 235 -25.16 17.31 26.62
C ILE A 235 -25.95 16.15 27.27
N HIS A 236 -27.02 15.73 26.61
CA HIS A 236 -27.82 14.59 27.08
C HIS A 236 -27.13 13.27 26.64
N ILE A 237 -27.06 12.32 27.59
CA ILE A 237 -26.49 11.01 27.34
C ILE A 237 -27.60 9.96 27.27
N GLU A 238 -27.62 9.18 26.20
CA GLU A 238 -28.50 8.02 26.05
C GLU A 238 -27.64 6.75 25.94
N THR A 239 -27.92 5.73 26.75
CA THR A 239 -27.18 4.47 26.70
C THR A 239 -28.12 3.29 26.57
N GLU A 240 -27.83 2.39 25.63
CA GLU A 240 -28.50 1.11 25.47
C GLU A 240 -27.40 0.03 25.31
N ILE A 241 -27.01 -0.57 26.44
CA ILE A 241 -25.88 -1.48 26.50
C ILE A 241 -26.38 -2.87 26.86
N ALA A 242 -26.24 -3.82 25.89
CA ALA A 242 -26.53 -5.21 26.11
C ALA A 242 -25.61 -5.81 27.18
N GLU A 243 -26.16 -6.55 28.12
CA GLU A 243 -25.44 -7.20 29.18
C GLU A 243 -24.69 -8.44 28.72
N ASN A 244 -23.59 -8.78 29.40
CA ASN A 244 -22.79 -10.01 29.18
C ASN A 244 -22.27 -10.17 27.74
N VAL A 245 -21.83 -9.09 27.13
CA VAL A 245 -21.22 -9.12 25.79
C VAL A 245 -19.71 -9.27 25.89
N THR A 246 -19.25 -10.53 25.95
CA THR A 246 -17.80 -10.84 25.98
C THR A 246 -17.20 -10.82 24.59
N VAL A 247 -16.05 -10.16 24.46
CA VAL A 247 -15.22 -10.13 23.25
C VAL A 247 -13.81 -10.63 23.56
N LYS A 248 -13.16 -11.22 22.55
CA LYS A 248 -11.75 -11.62 22.64
C LYS A 248 -10.91 -10.70 21.78
N ALA A 249 -10.36 -9.68 22.38
CA ALA A 249 -9.63 -8.63 21.70
C ALA A 249 -8.56 -8.00 22.60
N ASP A 250 -7.79 -7.09 22.05
CA ASP A 250 -6.89 -6.24 22.83
C ASP A 250 -7.70 -5.06 23.41
N GLY A 251 -7.90 -5.07 24.72
CA GLY A 251 -8.73 -4.07 25.41
C GLY A 251 -8.15 -2.66 25.34
N GLU A 252 -6.81 -2.49 25.32
CA GLU A 252 -6.18 -1.19 25.20
C GLU A 252 -6.41 -0.58 23.81
N LEU A 253 -6.34 -1.41 22.78
CA LEU A 253 -6.65 -0.97 21.41
C LEU A 253 -8.12 -0.61 21.23
N LEU A 254 -9.03 -1.38 21.83
CA LEU A 254 -10.45 -1.05 21.76
C LEU A 254 -10.82 0.20 22.56
N ALA A 255 -10.23 0.39 23.74
CA ALA A 255 -10.40 1.63 24.51
C ALA A 255 -9.95 2.86 23.69
N LEU A 256 -8.87 2.74 22.89
CA LEU A 256 -8.44 3.78 21.98
C LEU A 256 -9.52 4.11 20.92
N VAL A 257 -10.22 3.10 20.40
CA VAL A 257 -11.34 3.31 19.46
C VAL A 257 -12.47 4.09 20.12
N TRP A 258 -12.93 3.63 21.30
CA TRP A 258 -14.04 4.26 22.00
C TRP A 258 -13.73 5.69 22.39
N ASN A 259 -12.57 5.95 22.96
CA ASN A 259 -12.16 7.29 23.36
C ASN A 259 -12.10 8.26 22.19
N ASN A 260 -11.63 7.82 21.00
CA ASN A 260 -11.62 8.69 19.82
C ASN A 260 -13.02 8.96 19.26
N LEU A 261 -13.89 7.94 19.22
CA LEU A 261 -15.26 8.12 18.73
C LEU A 261 -16.08 9.00 19.69
N LEU A 262 -16.02 8.75 20.98
CA LEU A 262 -16.70 9.55 22.01
C LEU A 262 -16.17 10.99 22.05
N SER A 263 -14.85 11.17 22.01
CA SER A 263 -14.25 12.51 21.93
C SER A 263 -14.75 13.30 20.73
N ASN A 264 -14.89 12.67 19.56
CA ASN A 264 -15.47 13.32 18.39
C ASN A 264 -16.94 13.64 18.60
N ALA A 265 -17.73 12.70 19.12
CA ALA A 265 -19.15 12.92 19.40
C ALA A 265 -19.38 14.13 20.32
N PHE A 266 -18.67 14.20 21.45
CA PHE A 266 -18.77 15.34 22.39
C PHE A 266 -18.28 16.65 21.77
N LYS A 267 -17.22 16.60 20.98
CA LYS A 267 -16.60 17.77 20.35
C LYS A 267 -17.53 18.43 19.31
N PHE A 268 -18.28 17.65 18.56
CA PHE A 268 -19.11 18.15 17.46
C PHE A 268 -20.59 18.31 17.84
N THR A 269 -21.00 17.83 19.01
CA THR A 269 -22.33 18.04 19.55
C THR A 269 -22.42 19.43 20.20
N PRO A 270 -23.38 20.27 19.81
CA PRO A 270 -23.58 21.56 20.46
C PRO A 270 -24.11 21.39 21.89
N SER A 271 -23.96 22.41 22.72
CA SER A 271 -24.50 22.45 24.08
C SER A 271 -26.04 22.17 24.01
N GLY A 272 -26.52 21.29 24.89
CA GLY A 272 -27.89 20.80 24.92
C GLY A 272 -28.23 19.74 23.86
N GLY A 273 -27.27 19.29 23.07
CA GLY A 273 -27.43 18.18 22.13
C GLY A 273 -27.42 16.82 22.83
N THR A 274 -27.45 15.73 22.05
CA THR A 274 -27.52 14.36 22.56
C THR A 274 -26.39 13.51 21.98
N VAL A 275 -25.74 12.69 22.81
CA VAL A 275 -24.80 11.62 22.43
C VAL A 275 -25.39 10.29 22.89
N SER A 276 -25.55 9.35 21.95
CA SER A 276 -26.07 8.01 22.24
C SER A 276 -25.00 6.97 22.07
N LEU A 277 -24.85 6.05 23.03
CA LEU A 277 -23.98 4.90 22.98
C LEU A 277 -24.79 3.60 23.05
N THR A 278 -24.75 2.81 21.99
CA THR A 278 -25.51 1.55 21.91
C THR A 278 -24.56 0.38 21.71
N LEU A 279 -24.74 -0.67 22.51
CA LEU A 279 -24.11 -1.98 22.32
C LEU A 279 -25.19 -3.01 22.06
N THR A 280 -25.13 -3.66 20.90
CA THR A 280 -25.98 -4.81 20.57
C THR A 280 -25.10 -6.02 20.24
N ALA A 281 -25.61 -7.21 20.46
CA ALA A 281 -24.87 -8.43 20.19
C ALA A 281 -25.69 -9.40 19.32
N THR A 282 -25.04 -9.96 18.31
CA THR A 282 -25.51 -11.13 17.56
C THR A 282 -24.73 -12.38 18.02
N ALA A 283 -25.07 -13.54 17.50
CA ALA A 283 -24.33 -14.77 17.83
C ALA A 283 -22.82 -14.69 17.51
N ARG A 284 -22.40 -13.88 16.54
CA ARG A 284 -21.01 -13.83 16.06
C ARG A 284 -20.33 -12.48 16.24
N HIS A 285 -21.08 -11.40 16.40
CA HIS A 285 -20.53 -10.04 16.44
C HIS A 285 -21.16 -9.23 17.55
N ALA A 286 -20.35 -8.40 18.18
CA ALA A 286 -20.76 -7.25 18.96
C ALA A 286 -20.77 -6.01 18.03
N VAL A 287 -21.81 -5.20 18.14
CA VAL A 287 -21.99 -3.99 17.34
C VAL A 287 -22.13 -2.81 18.28
N VAL A 288 -21.18 -1.89 18.22
CA VAL A 288 -21.18 -0.64 18.99
C VAL A 288 -21.55 0.50 18.06
N LYS A 289 -22.53 1.32 18.48
CA LYS A 289 -22.88 2.57 17.79
C LYS A 289 -22.66 3.75 18.71
N VAL A 290 -21.94 4.75 18.18
CA VAL A 290 -21.78 6.07 18.80
C VAL A 290 -22.50 7.06 17.88
N LYS A 291 -23.60 7.64 18.36
CA LYS A 291 -24.42 8.59 17.61
C LYS A 291 -24.34 9.95 18.30
N ASP A 292 -24.22 11.00 17.50
CA ASP A 292 -24.29 12.40 17.94
C ASP A 292 -25.37 13.18 17.18
N THR A 293 -25.84 14.27 17.77
CA THR A 293 -26.74 15.24 17.15
C THR A 293 -25.98 16.51 16.71
N GLY A 294 -24.74 16.34 16.29
CA GLY A 294 -23.85 17.42 15.90
C GLY A 294 -24.11 18.00 14.52
N CYS A 295 -23.12 18.70 13.99
CA CYS A 295 -23.22 19.36 12.68
C CYS A 295 -23.36 18.38 11.50
N GLY A 296 -23.05 17.09 11.70
CA GLY A 296 -23.03 16.11 10.62
C GLY A 296 -21.99 16.40 9.53
N MET A 297 -22.03 15.60 8.46
CA MET A 297 -21.07 15.64 7.36
C MET A 297 -21.76 15.43 6.03
N THR A 298 -21.23 16.03 4.95
CA THR A 298 -21.64 15.70 3.58
C THR A 298 -21.07 14.35 3.15
N PRO A 299 -21.67 13.68 2.14
CA PRO A 299 -21.14 12.41 1.63
C PRO A 299 -19.68 12.49 1.18
N GLU A 300 -19.28 13.62 0.59
CA GLU A 300 -17.91 13.86 0.14
C GLU A 300 -16.93 13.88 1.32
N VAL A 301 -17.28 14.57 2.40
CA VAL A 301 -16.51 14.59 3.65
C VAL A 301 -16.47 13.19 4.26
N GLY A 302 -17.62 12.52 4.34
CA GLY A 302 -17.74 11.18 4.89
C GLY A 302 -16.86 10.12 4.21
N ALA A 303 -16.60 10.27 2.90
CA ALA A 303 -15.74 9.37 2.14
C ALA A 303 -14.27 9.43 2.58
N HIS A 304 -13.80 10.56 3.11
CA HIS A 304 -12.40 10.82 3.41
C HIS A 304 -12.05 10.91 4.91
N ILE A 305 -13.04 10.83 5.82
CA ILE A 305 -12.80 11.05 7.26
C ILE A 305 -11.84 10.08 7.93
N PHE A 306 -11.59 8.93 7.32
CA PHE A 306 -10.63 7.93 7.81
C PHE A 306 -9.21 8.13 7.25
N GLU A 307 -9.02 9.09 6.34
CA GLU A 307 -7.70 9.46 5.83
C GLU A 307 -6.92 10.27 6.88
N LYS A 308 -5.60 10.10 6.86
CA LYS A 308 -4.71 10.80 7.80
C LYS A 308 -4.72 12.29 7.53
N PHE A 309 -4.83 13.10 8.60
CA PHE A 309 -4.87 14.57 8.55
C PHE A 309 -6.05 15.18 7.80
N TYR A 310 -7.00 14.36 7.37
CA TYR A 310 -8.18 14.88 6.73
C TYR A 310 -9.07 15.60 7.75
N GLN A 311 -9.49 16.81 7.39
CA GLN A 311 -10.39 17.66 8.17
C GLN A 311 -11.43 18.22 7.19
N GLY A 312 -12.70 17.97 7.45
CA GLY A 312 -13.76 18.66 6.71
C GLY A 312 -13.70 20.17 6.95
N ASP A 313 -14.23 20.97 6.01
CA ASP A 313 -14.27 22.44 6.08
C ASP A 313 -15.12 22.96 7.24
N THR A 314 -14.76 22.66 8.45
CA THR A 314 -15.41 23.17 9.65
C THR A 314 -14.58 24.30 10.25
N SER A 315 -15.30 25.35 10.68
CA SER A 315 -14.79 26.58 11.25
C SER A 315 -13.59 26.35 12.20
N ARG A 316 -12.61 27.24 12.15
CA ARG A 316 -11.32 27.22 12.89
C ARG A 316 -11.43 26.92 14.40
N ALA A 317 -12.61 27.00 15.01
CA ALA A 317 -12.83 26.83 16.44
C ALA A 317 -12.83 25.35 16.93
N THR A 318 -13.09 24.38 16.05
CA THR A 318 -13.21 22.96 16.40
C THR A 318 -12.14 22.06 15.77
N ARG A 319 -10.98 22.61 15.39
CA ARG A 319 -9.92 21.90 14.68
C ARG A 319 -9.27 20.80 15.53
N GLY A 320 -9.41 19.53 15.09
CA GLY A 320 -8.60 18.41 15.55
C GLY A 320 -7.37 18.24 14.66
N ASN A 321 -6.52 17.26 14.95
CA ASN A 321 -5.34 16.95 14.16
C ASN A 321 -5.60 15.97 12.99
N GLY A 322 -6.86 15.57 12.73
CA GLY A 322 -7.22 14.64 11.65
C GLY A 322 -6.61 13.23 11.74
N LEU A 323 -6.10 12.84 12.91
CA LEU A 323 -5.47 11.53 13.12
C LEU A 323 -6.35 10.55 13.89
N GLY A 324 -7.35 11.01 14.64
CA GLY A 324 -8.15 10.17 15.52
C GLY A 324 -8.94 9.10 14.79
N LEU A 325 -9.64 9.45 13.71
CA LEU A 325 -10.43 8.48 12.92
C LEU A 325 -9.56 7.56 12.06
N ALA A 326 -8.42 8.04 11.57
CA ALA A 326 -7.42 7.19 10.91
C ALA A 326 -6.87 6.12 11.87
N LEU A 327 -6.64 6.50 13.13
CA LEU A 327 -6.22 5.60 14.19
C LEU A 327 -7.31 4.56 14.51
N VAL A 328 -8.57 5.00 14.62
CA VAL A 328 -9.73 4.11 14.80
C VAL A 328 -9.80 3.08 13.67
N LYS A 329 -9.76 3.53 12.42
CA LYS A 329 -9.79 2.65 11.25
C LYS A 329 -8.67 1.61 11.30
N ARG A 330 -7.44 2.04 11.60
CA ARG A 330 -6.28 1.15 11.68
C ARG A 330 -6.42 0.10 12.77
N VAL A 331 -6.90 0.48 13.96
CA VAL A 331 -7.14 -0.47 15.07
C VAL A 331 -8.22 -1.48 14.69
N VAL A 332 -9.35 -1.01 14.14
CA VAL A 332 -10.44 -1.89 13.72
C VAL A 332 -9.97 -2.88 12.65
N ASP A 333 -9.15 -2.46 11.69
CA ASP A 333 -8.56 -3.33 10.66
C ASP A 333 -7.62 -4.39 11.27
N ILE A 334 -6.79 -4.01 12.25
CA ILE A 334 -5.90 -4.94 12.99
C ILE A 334 -6.71 -6.01 13.73
N LEU A 335 -7.84 -5.62 14.33
CA LEU A 335 -8.75 -6.50 15.05
C LEU A 335 -9.68 -7.29 14.10
N ARG A 336 -9.55 -7.10 12.77
CA ARG A 336 -10.39 -7.71 11.74
C ARG A 336 -11.88 -7.42 11.94
N GLY A 337 -12.18 -6.22 12.44
CA GLY A 337 -13.51 -5.66 12.57
C GLY A 337 -13.91 -4.83 11.35
N GLU A 338 -15.08 -4.21 11.44
CA GLU A 338 -15.61 -3.29 10.43
C GLU A 338 -16.01 -1.98 11.09
N ILE A 339 -15.76 -0.86 10.43
CA ILE A 339 -16.27 0.45 10.84
C ILE A 339 -16.99 1.11 9.67
N SER A 340 -18.14 1.69 9.94
CA SER A 340 -18.92 2.48 9.00
C SER A 340 -19.44 3.76 9.66
N VAL A 341 -19.81 4.75 8.85
CA VAL A 341 -20.40 6.00 9.28
C VAL A 341 -21.63 6.32 8.44
N GLU A 342 -22.66 6.79 9.10
CA GLU A 342 -23.85 7.37 8.49
C GLU A 342 -23.96 8.80 9.04
N SER A 343 -24.01 9.80 8.17
CA SER A 343 -24.07 11.20 8.58
C SER A 343 -24.89 12.04 7.61
N THR A 344 -25.57 13.04 8.14
CA THR A 344 -26.33 14.00 7.36
C THR A 344 -26.04 15.41 7.91
N PRO A 345 -25.71 16.38 7.06
CA PRO A 345 -25.48 17.75 7.50
C PRO A 345 -26.64 18.29 8.33
N GLY A 346 -26.33 18.82 9.50
CA GLY A 346 -27.31 19.37 10.45
C GLY A 346 -28.11 18.34 11.27
N ALA A 347 -27.93 17.03 11.05
CA ALA A 347 -28.63 15.96 11.77
C ALA A 347 -27.72 15.08 12.62
N GLY A 348 -26.39 15.28 12.54
CA GLY A 348 -25.40 14.52 13.29
C GLY A 348 -24.81 13.35 12.54
N SER A 349 -24.06 12.51 13.27
CA SER A 349 -23.37 11.35 12.72
C SER A 349 -23.58 10.11 13.57
N THR A 350 -23.49 8.93 12.95
CA THR A 350 -23.54 7.63 13.62
C THR A 350 -22.36 6.79 13.14
N PHE A 351 -21.44 6.53 14.04
CA PHE A 351 -20.34 5.59 13.80
C PHE A 351 -20.74 4.21 14.30
N THR A 352 -20.59 3.19 13.45
CA THR A 352 -20.89 1.80 13.77
C THR A 352 -19.62 0.96 13.67
N VAL A 353 -19.24 0.32 14.78
CA VAL A 353 -18.11 -0.60 14.85
C VAL A 353 -18.60 -2.02 15.09
N ARG A 354 -18.15 -2.97 14.27
CA ARG A 354 -18.46 -4.40 14.41
C ARG A 354 -17.20 -5.16 14.77
N ILE A 355 -17.24 -5.96 15.84
CA ILE A 355 -16.15 -6.81 16.31
C ILE A 355 -16.65 -8.24 16.49
N ARG A 356 -15.76 -9.22 16.32
CA ARG A 356 -16.10 -10.64 16.60
C ARG A 356 -16.28 -10.84 18.10
N ARG A 357 -17.33 -11.52 18.48
CA ARG A 357 -17.51 -12.03 19.85
C ARG A 357 -16.58 -13.21 20.13
N ALA A 358 -16.22 -13.39 21.39
CA ALA A 358 -15.70 -14.66 21.86
C ALA A 358 -16.73 -15.76 21.57
N PRO A 359 -16.31 -16.96 21.16
CA PRO A 359 -17.24 -18.10 21.08
C PRO A 359 -17.88 -18.27 22.46
N HIS A 360 -19.21 -18.27 22.52
CA HIS A 360 -19.90 -18.70 23.72
C HIS A 360 -19.64 -20.23 23.78
N GLU A 361 -18.89 -20.69 24.77
CA GLU A 361 -18.94 -22.10 25.15
C GLU A 361 -20.34 -22.34 25.71
N ASP A 362 -21.23 -22.85 24.86
CA ASP A 362 -22.49 -23.42 25.34
C ASP A 362 -22.14 -24.57 26.29
N ALA A 363 -22.50 -24.40 27.56
CA ALA A 363 -22.35 -25.38 28.63
C ALA A 363 -23.28 -26.58 28.40
#